data_cba557d25bcd97cbb231e0c5cbbf4717
#
_entry.id   cba557d25bcd97cbb231e0c5cbbf4717
#
_cell.length_a   1.000
_cell.length_b   1.000
_cell.length_c   1.000
_cell.angle_alpha   90.00
_cell.angle_beta   90.00
_cell.angle_gamma   90.00
#
_symmetry.space_group_name_H-M   'P 1'
#
loop_
_entity.id
_entity.type
_entity.pdbx_description
1 polymer ?
#
loop_
_entity_poly.entity_id
_entity_poly.type
_entity_poly.pdbx_seq_one_letter_code
_entity_poly.pdbx_strand_id
1 'polypeptide(L)'
;MRILILSDGIPGHFNQSIGIAKILSEEFEVVYEVVESKLKLNALRSISMQLQKLLVINLNLFKANLILSFFSKVDLDKFDLIISTGKKVAYQSAALSLISGIKNIHAGTIKTIDRKFYTAHITGLADRQSPNNIVTTIPPTKYKPIKYVNNQDNKLSLFLIGGDGAGYSYDLNDWAMLATNIELMFNKDNIKPIIVTSRRTDKAHETYLYNRLANLCSKDSIWFHKERIPLDLEKIFNKVSLIFVTEESATMAAEAISSGLPTSTLYPDGHNQKNEFYDHLIKYENMRYIKRLNFKD
;
A
#
# COMPACT_ATOMS: atom_id res chain seq x y z
N MET A 1 -15.73 17.49 10.30
CA MET A 1 -16.13 16.32 9.48
C MET A 1 -15.60 15.04 10.14
N ARG A 2 -16.47 14.08 10.41
CA ARG A 2 -16.12 12.79 10.98
C ARG A 2 -16.08 11.73 9.89
N ILE A 3 -14.96 11.02 9.76
CA ILE A 3 -14.71 10.08 8.67
C ILE A 3 -14.63 8.65 9.21
N LEU A 4 -15.41 7.75 8.63
CA LEU A 4 -15.27 6.31 8.80
C LEU A 4 -14.27 5.77 7.76
N ILE A 5 -13.16 5.21 8.21
CA ILE A 5 -12.25 4.45 7.35
C ILE A 5 -12.55 2.96 7.51
N LEU A 6 -13.07 2.34 6.45
CA LEU A 6 -13.26 0.90 6.40
C LEU A 6 -11.94 0.21 6.05
N SER A 7 -11.47 -0.65 6.94
CA SER A 7 -10.22 -1.40 6.78
C SER A 7 -10.50 -2.89 6.54
N ASP A 8 -9.76 -3.49 5.62
CA ASP A 8 -9.72 -4.94 5.42
C ASP A 8 -8.59 -5.64 6.20
N GLY A 9 -7.95 -4.91 7.11
CA GLY A 9 -6.83 -5.37 7.93
C GLY A 9 -5.48 -5.33 7.21
N ILE A 10 -5.42 -4.85 5.96
CA ILE A 10 -4.17 -4.74 5.19
C ILE A 10 -3.60 -3.32 5.39
N PRO A 11 -2.40 -3.18 6.02
CA PRO A 11 -1.82 -1.87 6.31
C PRO A 11 -1.74 -0.93 5.11
N GLY A 12 -1.28 -1.42 3.97
CA GLY A 12 -1.20 -0.62 2.75
C GLY A 12 -2.53 -0.05 2.27
N HIS A 13 -3.64 -0.76 2.49
CA HIS A 13 -4.97 -0.27 2.09
C HIS A 13 -5.47 0.82 3.03
N PHE A 14 -5.46 0.60 4.34
CA PHE A 14 -5.97 1.64 5.24
C PHE A 14 -5.02 2.84 5.34
N ASN A 15 -3.70 2.67 5.08
CA ASN A 15 -2.77 3.80 4.95
C ASN A 15 -3.15 4.72 3.78
N GLN A 16 -3.63 4.18 2.65
CA GLN A 16 -4.17 4.99 1.56
C GLN A 16 -5.42 5.76 2.00
N SER A 17 -6.33 5.10 2.70
CA SER A 17 -7.54 5.76 3.24
C SER A 17 -7.20 6.86 4.25
N ILE A 18 -6.21 6.63 5.12
CA ILE A 18 -5.70 7.68 6.03
C ILE A 18 -5.08 8.84 5.23
N GLY A 19 -4.36 8.54 4.14
CA GLY A 19 -3.81 9.56 3.24
C GLY A 19 -4.89 10.48 2.69
N ILE A 20 -6.01 9.91 2.23
CA ILE A 20 -7.15 10.69 1.76
C ILE A 20 -7.73 11.56 2.88
N ALA A 21 -7.90 11.01 4.09
CA ALA A 21 -8.38 11.77 5.24
C ALA A 21 -7.42 12.92 5.62
N LYS A 22 -6.10 12.71 5.53
CA LYS A 22 -5.09 13.75 5.76
C LYS A 22 -5.15 14.86 4.69
N ILE A 23 -5.36 14.51 3.42
CA ILE A 23 -5.54 15.51 2.35
C ILE A 23 -6.78 16.36 2.64
N LEU A 24 -7.90 15.73 3.01
CA LEU A 24 -9.12 16.45 3.39
C LEU A 24 -8.92 17.34 4.63
N SER A 25 -8.01 16.98 5.53
CA SER A 25 -7.72 17.78 6.72
C SER A 25 -6.97 19.10 6.42
N GLU A 26 -6.51 19.29 5.19
CA GLU A 26 -5.89 20.56 4.77
C GLU A 26 -6.95 21.66 4.56
N GLU A 27 -8.21 21.26 4.25
CA GLU A 27 -9.30 22.18 3.98
C GLU A 27 -10.43 22.13 5.04
N PHE A 28 -10.50 21.01 5.80
CA PHE A 28 -11.57 20.75 6.75
C PHE A 28 -11.02 20.33 8.11
N GLU A 29 -11.73 20.66 9.18
CA GLU A 29 -11.49 20.01 10.47
C GLU A 29 -11.95 18.55 10.39
N VAL A 30 -10.98 17.60 10.41
CA VAL A 30 -11.21 16.17 10.19
C VAL A 30 -10.84 15.37 11.42
N VAL A 31 -11.77 14.51 11.85
CA VAL A 31 -11.53 13.42 12.80
C VAL A 31 -11.88 12.12 12.10
N TYR A 32 -11.03 11.11 12.16
CA TYR A 32 -11.31 9.81 11.54
C TYR A 32 -11.19 8.65 12.52
N GLU A 33 -11.95 7.61 12.26
CA GLU A 33 -11.91 6.33 12.97
C GLU A 33 -11.69 5.20 11.98
N VAL A 34 -10.73 4.30 12.27
CA VAL A 34 -10.47 3.12 11.45
C VAL A 34 -11.23 1.94 12.03
N VAL A 35 -12.19 1.43 11.27
CA VAL A 35 -13.00 0.26 11.66
C VAL A 35 -12.67 -0.92 10.75
N GLU A 36 -12.23 -2.02 11.36
CA GLU A 36 -11.95 -3.24 10.62
C GLU A 36 -13.26 -3.92 10.19
N SER A 37 -13.36 -4.19 8.90
CA SER A 37 -14.47 -4.92 8.28
C SER A 37 -14.36 -6.41 8.64
N LYS A 38 -15.08 -6.83 9.68
CA LYS A 38 -15.09 -8.22 10.17
C LYS A 38 -16.29 -8.97 9.63
N LEU A 39 -16.04 -10.08 8.93
CA LEU A 39 -17.08 -11.03 8.58
C LEU A 39 -17.55 -11.79 9.83
N LYS A 40 -18.86 -11.91 10.02
CA LYS A 40 -19.45 -12.67 11.14
C LYS A 40 -19.05 -14.14 11.14
N LEU A 41 -18.86 -14.73 9.94
CA LEU A 41 -18.50 -16.13 9.74
C LEU A 41 -17.24 -16.22 8.88
N ASN A 42 -16.07 -16.14 9.49
CA ASN A 42 -14.79 -16.21 8.78
C ASN A 42 -14.59 -17.53 8.01
N ALA A 43 -15.14 -18.64 8.51
CA ALA A 43 -15.08 -19.96 7.86
C ALA A 43 -15.74 -19.97 6.47
N LEU A 44 -16.73 -19.10 6.23
CA LEU A 44 -17.45 -18.99 4.95
C LEU A 44 -16.96 -17.83 4.07
N ARG A 45 -15.75 -17.31 4.33
CA ARG A 45 -15.22 -16.12 3.65
C ARG A 45 -15.25 -16.21 2.13
N SER A 46 -14.86 -17.35 1.55
CA SER A 46 -14.82 -17.54 0.11
C SER A 46 -16.23 -17.50 -0.51
N ILE A 47 -17.19 -18.19 0.13
CA ILE A 47 -18.59 -18.22 -0.30
C ILE A 47 -19.22 -16.83 -0.16
N SER A 48 -19.00 -16.18 0.96
CA SER A 48 -19.49 -14.82 1.21
C SER A 48 -18.99 -13.83 0.16
N MET A 49 -17.72 -13.89 -0.22
CA MET A 49 -17.15 -13.03 -1.26
C MET A 49 -17.74 -13.30 -2.66
N GLN A 50 -18.04 -14.55 -2.99
CA GLN A 50 -18.71 -14.90 -4.26
C GLN A 50 -20.16 -14.40 -4.29
N LEU A 51 -20.90 -14.59 -3.20
CA LEU A 51 -22.26 -14.06 -3.06
C LEU A 51 -22.28 -12.53 -3.16
N GLN A 52 -21.39 -11.85 -2.48
CA GLN A 52 -21.28 -10.40 -2.57
C GLN A 52 -21.02 -9.92 -4.01
N LYS A 53 -20.18 -10.61 -4.78
CA LYS A 53 -19.97 -10.29 -6.21
C LYS A 53 -21.25 -10.38 -7.04
N LEU A 54 -22.13 -11.33 -6.73
CA LEU A 54 -23.43 -11.45 -7.40
C LEU A 54 -24.41 -10.36 -6.93
N LEU A 55 -24.42 -10.08 -5.65
CA LEU A 55 -25.32 -9.07 -5.06
C LEU A 55 -25.03 -7.65 -5.53
N VAL A 56 -23.75 -7.30 -5.76
CA VAL A 56 -23.38 -5.94 -6.22
C VAL A 56 -23.76 -5.66 -7.67
N ILE A 57 -24.10 -6.68 -8.45
CA ILE A 57 -24.66 -6.51 -9.78
C ILE A 57 -26.06 -5.92 -9.62
N ASN A 58 -26.29 -4.73 -10.18
CA ASN A 58 -27.54 -3.96 -10.00
C ASN A 58 -27.89 -3.83 -8.50
N LEU A 59 -26.96 -3.28 -7.72
CA LEU A 59 -27.11 -3.05 -6.29
C LEU A 59 -28.36 -2.18 -6.01
N ASN A 60 -29.17 -2.63 -5.06
CA ASN A 60 -30.34 -1.92 -4.54
C ASN A 60 -30.42 -2.06 -3.02
N LEU A 61 -31.39 -1.42 -2.36
CA LEU A 61 -31.51 -1.41 -0.89
C LEU A 61 -31.62 -2.82 -0.29
N PHE A 62 -32.36 -3.73 -0.93
CA PHE A 62 -32.50 -5.11 -0.46
C PHE A 62 -31.15 -5.85 -0.51
N LYS A 63 -30.46 -5.79 -1.64
CA LYS A 63 -29.14 -6.42 -1.82
C LYS A 63 -28.07 -5.79 -0.92
N ALA A 64 -28.13 -4.48 -0.71
CA ALA A 64 -27.25 -3.77 0.21
C ALA A 64 -27.41 -4.27 1.65
N ASN A 65 -28.65 -4.40 2.13
CA ASN A 65 -28.93 -4.99 3.46
C ASN A 65 -28.41 -6.42 3.55
N LEU A 66 -28.55 -7.23 2.50
CA LEU A 66 -28.03 -8.59 2.47
C LEU A 66 -26.50 -8.62 2.51
N ILE A 67 -25.83 -7.73 1.77
CA ILE A 67 -24.35 -7.59 1.87
C ILE A 67 -23.95 -7.24 3.30
N LEU A 68 -24.60 -6.25 3.92
CA LEU A 68 -24.25 -5.84 5.28
C LEU A 68 -24.52 -6.91 6.34
N SER A 69 -25.44 -7.83 6.07
CA SER A 69 -25.71 -8.94 7.00
C SER A 69 -24.50 -9.87 7.20
N PHE A 70 -23.56 -9.91 6.25
CA PHE A 70 -22.31 -10.69 6.37
C PHE A 70 -21.30 -10.06 7.33
N PHE A 71 -21.41 -8.77 7.61
CA PHE A 71 -20.45 -8.02 8.41
C PHE A 71 -20.97 -7.70 9.82
N SER A 72 -20.06 -7.41 10.73
CA SER A 72 -20.40 -6.78 12.00
C SER A 72 -21.02 -5.41 11.76
N LYS A 73 -21.99 -5.04 12.58
CA LYS A 73 -22.64 -3.73 12.49
C LYS A 73 -21.62 -2.62 12.73
N VAL A 74 -21.76 -1.56 11.96
CA VAL A 74 -21.03 -0.29 12.13
C VAL A 74 -22.09 0.77 12.46
N ASP A 75 -21.87 1.48 13.55
CA ASP A 75 -22.68 2.66 13.89
C ASP A 75 -22.29 3.82 12.98
N LEU A 76 -23.24 4.27 12.16
CA LEU A 76 -23.00 5.29 11.15
C LEU A 76 -23.44 6.70 11.57
N ASP A 77 -24.22 6.83 12.64
CA ASP A 77 -24.90 8.11 13.00
C ASP A 77 -23.92 9.25 13.29
N LYS A 78 -22.68 8.90 13.58
CA LYS A 78 -21.62 9.86 13.91
C LYS A 78 -20.69 10.24 12.74
N PHE A 79 -20.90 9.67 11.54
CA PHE A 79 -19.98 9.87 10.42
C PHE A 79 -20.63 10.65 9.27
N ASP A 80 -19.83 11.53 8.67
CA ASP A 80 -20.21 12.35 7.53
C ASP A 80 -19.71 11.79 6.19
N LEU A 81 -18.66 10.94 6.24
CA LEU A 81 -17.98 10.38 5.07
C LEU A 81 -17.44 8.97 5.35
N ILE A 82 -17.55 8.10 4.36
CA ILE A 82 -16.94 6.77 4.37
C ILE A 82 -15.76 6.76 3.40
N ILE A 83 -14.58 6.32 3.85
CA ILE A 83 -13.41 6.09 2.98
C ILE A 83 -13.05 4.61 3.03
N SER A 84 -12.75 4.04 1.87
CA SER A 84 -12.36 2.64 1.75
C SER A 84 -11.29 2.44 0.69
N THR A 85 -10.43 1.44 0.89
CA THR A 85 -9.42 1.02 -0.08
C THR A 85 -9.34 -0.50 -0.14
N GLY A 86 -9.29 -1.03 -1.35
CA GLY A 86 -9.17 -2.46 -1.60
C GLY A 86 -10.51 -3.18 -1.79
N LYS A 87 -10.46 -4.29 -2.56
CA LYS A 87 -11.64 -4.99 -3.06
C LYS A 87 -12.59 -5.51 -1.98
N LYS A 88 -12.07 -5.90 -0.82
CA LYS A 88 -12.86 -6.53 0.24
C LYS A 88 -13.87 -5.58 0.88
N VAL A 89 -13.49 -4.33 1.03
CA VAL A 89 -14.33 -3.29 1.65
C VAL A 89 -15.12 -2.47 0.64
N ALA A 90 -14.83 -2.61 -0.65
CA ALA A 90 -15.53 -1.88 -1.70
C ALA A 90 -17.05 -2.12 -1.65
N TYR A 91 -17.47 -3.38 -1.58
CA TYR A 91 -18.89 -3.75 -1.57
C TYR A 91 -19.60 -3.26 -0.31
N GLN A 92 -18.96 -3.39 0.84
CA GLN A 92 -19.50 -2.90 2.10
C GLN A 92 -19.62 -1.38 2.10
N SER A 93 -18.62 -0.65 1.60
CA SER A 93 -18.66 0.81 1.48
C SER A 93 -19.82 1.29 0.62
N ALA A 94 -20.03 0.68 -0.54
CA ALA A 94 -21.15 1.03 -1.42
C ALA A 94 -22.50 0.69 -0.79
N ALA A 95 -22.63 -0.44 -0.10
CA ALA A 95 -23.85 -0.83 0.59
C ALA A 95 -24.18 0.09 1.76
N LEU A 96 -23.19 0.48 2.57
CA LEU A 96 -23.36 1.42 3.67
C LEU A 96 -23.79 2.79 3.15
N SER A 97 -23.12 3.30 2.13
CA SER A 97 -23.47 4.59 1.51
C SER A 97 -24.88 4.58 0.94
N LEU A 98 -25.28 3.52 0.24
CA LEU A 98 -26.62 3.40 -0.34
C LEU A 98 -27.73 3.39 0.71
N ILE A 99 -27.51 2.73 1.87
CA ILE A 99 -28.52 2.63 2.93
C ILE A 99 -28.58 3.89 3.78
N SER A 100 -27.42 4.46 4.13
CA SER A 100 -27.36 5.62 5.04
C SER A 100 -27.46 6.97 4.34
N GLY A 101 -27.21 7.03 3.03
CA GLY A 101 -27.06 8.29 2.31
C GLY A 101 -25.72 9.00 2.55
N ILE A 102 -24.84 8.46 3.41
CA ILE A 102 -23.51 9.02 3.67
C ILE A 102 -22.66 8.89 2.41
N LYS A 103 -22.01 9.98 2.03
CA LYS A 103 -21.06 10.02 0.90
C LYS A 103 -19.89 9.04 1.12
N ASN A 104 -19.35 8.49 0.04
CA ASN A 104 -18.22 7.57 0.13
C ASN A 104 -17.14 7.84 -0.92
N ILE A 105 -15.90 7.61 -0.53
CA ILE A 105 -14.72 7.63 -1.40
C ILE A 105 -14.12 6.23 -1.42
N HIS A 106 -13.83 5.73 -2.61
CA HIS A 106 -13.10 4.48 -2.75
C HIS A 106 -11.81 4.69 -3.54
N ALA A 107 -10.69 4.17 -3.01
CA ALA A 107 -9.41 4.15 -3.71
C ALA A 107 -9.06 2.73 -4.19
N GLY A 108 -8.64 2.65 -5.44
CA GLY A 108 -8.22 1.40 -6.08
C GLY A 108 -9.16 0.90 -7.17
N THR A 109 -8.70 -0.11 -7.91
CA THR A 109 -9.43 -0.66 -9.06
C THR A 109 -10.65 -1.46 -8.62
N ILE A 110 -11.81 -1.17 -9.21
CA ILE A 110 -13.07 -1.87 -9.01
C ILE A 110 -13.44 -2.58 -10.31
N LYS A 111 -13.77 -3.89 -10.25
CA LYS A 111 -14.10 -4.68 -11.46
C LYS A 111 -15.58 -5.05 -11.59
N THR A 112 -16.31 -5.22 -10.50
CA THR A 112 -17.62 -5.88 -10.48
C THR A 112 -18.79 -5.01 -10.05
N ILE A 113 -18.56 -3.95 -9.31
CA ILE A 113 -19.59 -3.02 -8.87
C ILE A 113 -19.63 -1.79 -9.77
N ASP A 114 -20.83 -1.27 -10.03
CA ASP A 114 -21.03 -0.05 -10.77
C ASP A 114 -20.45 1.15 -9.97
N ARG A 115 -19.56 1.92 -10.60
CA ARG A 115 -18.82 3.04 -10.01
C ARG A 115 -19.73 4.18 -9.57
N LYS A 116 -20.96 4.26 -10.08
CA LYS A 116 -21.97 5.25 -9.65
C LYS A 116 -22.33 5.17 -8.16
N PHE A 117 -22.04 4.04 -7.52
CA PHE A 117 -22.25 3.88 -6.06
C PHE A 117 -21.17 4.52 -5.21
N TYR A 118 -20.19 5.19 -5.84
CA TYR A 118 -19.16 5.96 -5.14
C TYR A 118 -19.32 7.44 -5.46
N THR A 119 -19.28 8.26 -4.42
CA THR A 119 -19.26 9.73 -4.55
C THR A 119 -17.98 10.20 -5.24
N ALA A 120 -16.84 9.56 -4.91
CA ALA A 120 -15.59 9.72 -5.63
C ALA A 120 -14.84 8.38 -5.70
N HIS A 121 -14.18 8.14 -6.84
CA HIS A 121 -13.40 6.94 -7.10
C HIS A 121 -11.97 7.34 -7.50
N ILE A 122 -10.99 7.03 -6.65
CA ILE A 122 -9.59 7.41 -6.85
C ILE A 122 -8.83 6.24 -7.46
N THR A 123 -8.17 6.48 -8.60
CA THR A 123 -7.41 5.47 -9.34
C THR A 123 -6.10 6.04 -9.86
N GLY A 124 -5.12 5.16 -10.13
CA GLY A 124 -3.86 5.56 -10.77
C GLY A 124 -3.95 5.66 -12.30
N LEU A 125 -4.97 5.05 -12.91
CA LEU A 125 -5.29 5.13 -14.33
C LEU A 125 -6.75 5.51 -14.49
N ALA A 126 -7.08 6.22 -15.57
CA ALA A 126 -8.44 6.66 -15.82
C ALA A 126 -9.39 5.46 -15.97
N ASP A 127 -10.46 5.45 -15.16
CA ASP A 127 -11.57 4.51 -15.29
C ASP A 127 -12.73 5.21 -16.00
N ARG A 128 -12.86 4.97 -17.30
CA ARG A 128 -13.90 5.57 -18.15
C ARG A 128 -15.33 5.19 -17.75
N GLN A 129 -15.51 4.12 -16.98
CA GLN A 129 -16.80 3.68 -16.46
C GLN A 129 -17.17 4.39 -15.14
N SER A 130 -16.27 5.18 -14.60
CA SER A 130 -16.48 5.90 -13.35
C SER A 130 -16.81 7.36 -13.60
N PRO A 131 -18.05 7.81 -13.36
CA PRO A 131 -18.46 9.20 -13.61
C PRO A 131 -17.72 10.19 -12.69
N ASN A 132 -17.27 9.72 -11.53
CA ASN A 132 -16.63 10.54 -10.48
C ASN A 132 -15.18 10.09 -10.26
N ASN A 133 -14.46 9.75 -11.34
CA ASN A 133 -13.09 9.28 -11.26
C ASN A 133 -12.11 10.42 -11.03
N ILE A 134 -11.32 10.30 -9.98
CA ILE A 134 -10.18 11.16 -9.70
C ILE A 134 -8.92 10.34 -9.99
N VAL A 135 -8.16 10.77 -10.99
CA VAL A 135 -6.91 10.09 -11.38
C VAL A 135 -5.75 10.73 -10.62
N THR A 136 -5.04 9.92 -9.85
CA THR A 136 -3.82 10.34 -9.15
C THR A 136 -2.60 9.70 -9.80
N THR A 137 -1.48 10.40 -9.85
CA THR A 137 -0.24 9.83 -10.39
C THR A 137 0.29 8.74 -9.47
N ILE A 138 0.29 9.01 -8.17
CA ILE A 138 0.71 8.09 -7.10
C ILE A 138 -0.52 7.79 -6.25
N PRO A 139 -0.76 6.54 -5.84
CA PRO A 139 -1.82 6.23 -4.89
C PRO A 139 -1.70 7.08 -3.61
N PRO A 140 -2.80 7.53 -3.03
CA PRO A 140 -2.76 8.27 -1.76
C PRO A 140 -1.98 7.49 -0.70
N THR A 141 -1.17 8.19 0.09
CA THR A 141 -0.44 7.62 1.22
C THR A 141 -0.60 8.50 2.46
N LYS A 142 -0.39 7.93 3.64
CA LYS A 142 -0.43 8.71 4.89
C LYS A 142 0.80 9.59 5.10
N TYR A 143 1.83 9.42 4.25
CA TYR A 143 3.11 10.14 4.39
C TYR A 143 3.09 11.43 3.59
N LYS A 144 3.73 12.45 4.12
CA LYS A 144 3.97 13.74 3.43
C LYS A 144 5.42 13.80 2.96
N PRO A 145 5.71 14.52 1.88
CA PRO A 145 7.08 14.74 1.45
C PRO A 145 7.92 15.35 2.58
N ILE A 146 9.07 14.74 2.81
CA ILE A 146 10.06 15.26 3.75
C ILE A 146 10.84 16.34 3.02
N LYS A 147 11.21 17.39 3.75
CA LYS A 147 12.11 18.39 3.21
C LYS A 147 13.49 17.76 3.02
N TYR A 148 13.76 17.30 1.80
CA TYR A 148 15.05 16.70 1.46
C TYR A 148 16.15 17.76 1.67
N VAL A 149 17.02 17.48 2.60
CA VAL A 149 18.27 18.23 2.78
C VAL A 149 19.36 17.32 2.23
N ASN A 150 19.99 17.72 1.12
CA ASN A 150 21.16 17.00 0.61
C ASN A 150 22.30 17.11 1.62
N ASN A 151 22.25 16.26 2.64
CA ASN A 151 23.29 16.17 3.64
C ASN A 151 24.23 15.04 3.23
N GLN A 152 25.36 15.39 2.63
CA GLN A 152 26.40 14.42 2.23
C GLN A 152 26.94 13.60 3.40
N ASP A 153 26.73 14.08 4.64
CA ASP A 153 27.10 13.36 5.86
C ASP A 153 26.07 12.29 6.26
N ASN A 154 24.83 12.34 5.71
CA ASN A 154 23.82 11.33 6.00
C ASN A 154 24.01 10.08 5.13
N LYS A 155 24.74 9.13 5.67
CA LYS A 155 25.09 7.86 5.02
C LYS A 155 24.12 6.70 5.38
N LEU A 156 22.85 7.00 5.59
CA LEU A 156 21.82 5.98 5.82
C LEU A 156 20.95 5.80 4.57
N SER A 157 20.71 4.55 4.19
CA SER A 157 19.77 4.18 3.14
C SER A 157 18.72 3.22 3.66
N LEU A 158 17.49 3.31 3.14
CA LEU A 158 16.38 2.41 3.49
C LEU A 158 16.19 1.39 2.38
N PHE A 159 16.12 0.13 2.76
CA PHE A 159 15.73 -0.98 1.89
C PHE A 159 14.38 -1.54 2.34
N LEU A 160 13.32 -1.28 1.57
CA LEU A 160 12.00 -1.87 1.77
C LEU A 160 11.92 -3.17 0.96
N ILE A 161 11.93 -4.29 1.66
CA ILE A 161 12.01 -5.62 1.05
C ILE A 161 10.68 -6.34 1.18
N GLY A 162 10.10 -6.66 0.04
CA GLY A 162 8.89 -7.46 -0.05
C GLY A 162 9.18 -8.95 -0.29
N GLY A 163 8.58 -9.51 -1.30
CA GLY A 163 8.70 -10.92 -1.69
C GLY A 163 7.79 -11.22 -2.86
N ASP A 164 7.46 -12.47 -3.12
CA ASP A 164 6.67 -12.86 -4.27
C ASP A 164 5.34 -12.12 -4.36
N GLY A 165 5.00 -11.63 -5.55
CA GLY A 165 3.74 -10.94 -5.80
C GLY A 165 3.76 -10.08 -7.06
N ALA A 166 2.59 -9.68 -7.53
CA ALA A 166 2.40 -8.80 -8.69
C ALA A 166 3.22 -9.19 -9.93
N GLY A 167 3.41 -10.49 -10.17
CA GLY A 167 4.20 -10.98 -11.32
C GLY A 167 5.70 -11.07 -11.07
N TYR A 168 6.16 -10.77 -9.86
CA TYR A 168 7.55 -10.95 -9.42
C TYR A 168 7.66 -12.23 -8.59
N SER A 169 8.75 -12.96 -8.80
CA SER A 169 9.16 -14.08 -7.97
C SER A 169 10.65 -13.97 -7.75
N TYR A 170 11.10 -14.22 -6.53
CA TYR A 170 12.47 -14.03 -6.10
C TYR A 170 13.06 -15.36 -5.65
N ASP A 171 14.16 -15.75 -6.23
CA ASP A 171 14.93 -16.92 -5.80
C ASP A 171 16.08 -16.56 -4.85
N LEU A 172 16.79 -17.57 -4.38
CA LEU A 172 17.91 -17.35 -3.45
C LEU A 172 19.07 -16.58 -4.10
N ASN A 173 19.26 -16.70 -5.42
CA ASN A 173 20.32 -15.96 -6.13
C ASN A 173 19.99 -14.47 -6.19
N ASP A 174 18.70 -14.11 -6.38
CA ASP A 174 18.26 -12.72 -6.34
C ASP A 174 18.56 -12.08 -4.98
N TRP A 175 18.25 -12.79 -3.90
CA TRP A 175 18.56 -12.31 -2.54
C TRP A 175 20.07 -12.27 -2.26
N ALA A 176 20.83 -13.18 -2.85
CA ALA A 176 22.28 -13.17 -2.75
C ALA A 176 22.91 -11.98 -3.49
N MET A 177 22.39 -11.63 -4.66
CA MET A 177 22.80 -10.43 -5.41
C MET A 177 22.46 -9.16 -4.67
N LEU A 178 21.22 -9.05 -4.17
CA LEU A 178 20.80 -7.91 -3.36
C LEU A 178 21.72 -7.72 -2.15
N ALA A 179 22.00 -8.79 -1.40
CA ALA A 179 22.87 -8.71 -0.24
C ALA A 179 24.29 -8.28 -0.62
N THR A 180 24.83 -8.79 -1.74
CA THR A 180 26.15 -8.37 -2.24
C THR A 180 26.19 -6.88 -2.59
N ASN A 181 25.15 -6.37 -3.24
CA ASN A 181 25.08 -4.94 -3.59
C ASN A 181 24.98 -4.05 -2.34
N ILE A 182 24.23 -4.48 -1.33
CA ILE A 182 24.18 -3.77 -0.04
C ILE A 182 25.55 -3.76 0.64
N GLU A 183 26.25 -4.88 0.66
CA GLU A 183 27.62 -4.98 1.20
C GLU A 183 28.61 -4.08 0.44
N LEU A 184 28.49 -4.02 -0.89
CA LEU A 184 29.34 -3.16 -1.72
C LEU A 184 29.08 -1.68 -1.44
N MET A 185 27.82 -1.25 -1.31
CA MET A 185 27.47 0.13 -0.95
C MET A 185 28.04 0.49 0.43
N PHE A 186 27.94 -0.42 1.40
CA PHE A 186 28.50 -0.20 2.72
C PHE A 186 30.02 -0.06 2.67
N ASN A 187 30.71 -0.97 1.98
CA ASN A 187 32.17 -1.03 1.95
C ASN A 187 32.81 0.11 1.14
N LYS A 188 32.18 0.51 0.01
CA LYS A 188 32.73 1.56 -0.87
C LYS A 188 32.36 2.98 -0.38
N ASP A 189 31.09 3.18 -0.05
CA ASP A 189 30.53 4.50 0.16
C ASP A 189 30.24 4.78 1.64
N ASN A 190 30.46 3.77 2.49
CA ASN A 190 30.11 3.79 3.91
C ASN A 190 28.61 4.12 4.14
N ILE A 191 27.74 3.67 3.20
CA ILE A 191 26.30 3.85 3.30
C ILE A 191 25.73 2.71 4.14
N LYS A 192 25.29 3.05 5.36
CA LYS A 192 24.76 2.06 6.30
C LYS A 192 23.29 1.75 5.99
N PRO A 193 22.92 0.47 5.77
CA PRO A 193 21.55 0.12 5.44
C PRO A 193 20.64 0.08 6.67
N ILE A 194 19.40 0.52 6.48
CA ILE A 194 18.23 0.18 7.30
C ILE A 194 17.41 -0.77 6.46
N ILE A 195 17.24 -2.00 6.91
CA ILE A 195 16.46 -3.02 6.20
C ILE A 195 15.12 -3.18 6.89
N VAL A 196 14.06 -3.10 6.11
CA VAL A 196 12.69 -3.36 6.55
C VAL A 196 12.11 -4.45 5.66
N THR A 197 11.96 -5.64 6.21
CA THR A 197 11.30 -6.75 5.53
C THR A 197 9.79 -6.72 5.75
N SER A 198 9.05 -7.53 5.01
CA SER A 198 7.60 -7.54 5.02
C SER A 198 7.04 -8.95 5.28
N ARG A 199 5.74 -9.03 5.52
CA ARG A 199 5.03 -10.32 5.60
C ARG A 199 5.11 -11.18 4.33
N ARG A 200 5.52 -10.60 3.20
CA ARG A 200 5.71 -11.31 1.92
C ARG A 200 7.11 -11.87 1.77
N THR A 201 8.08 -11.31 2.50
CA THR A 201 9.43 -11.86 2.54
C THR A 201 9.34 -13.25 3.16
N ASP A 202 9.73 -14.29 2.40
CA ASP A 202 9.74 -15.66 2.94
C ASP A 202 10.67 -15.73 4.14
N LYS A 203 10.30 -16.54 5.14
CA LYS A 203 11.09 -16.67 6.38
C LYS A 203 12.51 -17.17 6.14
N ALA A 204 12.71 -18.09 5.18
CA ALA A 204 14.02 -18.59 4.86
C ALA A 204 14.87 -17.50 4.18
N HIS A 205 14.30 -16.73 3.26
CA HIS A 205 14.94 -15.60 2.61
C HIS A 205 15.27 -14.48 3.59
N GLU A 206 14.34 -14.14 4.50
CA GLU A 206 14.63 -13.17 5.57
C GLU A 206 15.77 -13.64 6.47
N THR A 207 15.79 -14.93 6.85
CA THR A 207 16.86 -15.50 7.68
C THR A 207 18.20 -15.43 6.95
N TYR A 208 18.23 -15.71 5.65
CA TYR A 208 19.42 -15.57 4.83
C TYR A 208 19.98 -14.14 4.83
N LEU A 209 19.11 -13.16 4.53
CA LEU A 209 19.48 -11.75 4.53
C LEU A 209 19.94 -11.28 5.90
N TYR A 210 19.25 -11.69 6.95
CA TYR A 210 19.62 -11.34 8.33
C TYR A 210 21.02 -11.86 8.68
N ASN A 211 21.29 -13.14 8.46
CA ASN A 211 22.56 -13.75 8.80
C ASN A 211 23.73 -13.08 8.07
N ARG A 212 23.48 -12.58 6.87
CA ARG A 212 24.49 -11.92 6.04
C ARG A 212 24.70 -10.45 6.36
N LEU A 213 23.62 -9.72 6.65
CA LEU A 213 23.61 -8.26 6.67
C LEU A 213 23.44 -7.64 8.06
N ALA A 214 22.99 -8.38 9.07
CA ALA A 214 22.62 -7.80 10.37
C ALA A 214 23.75 -6.99 11.03
N ASN A 215 25.00 -7.43 10.89
CA ASN A 215 26.16 -6.73 11.46
C ASN A 215 26.49 -5.41 10.74
N LEU A 216 26.03 -5.23 9.52
CA LEU A 216 26.21 -4.02 8.72
C LEU A 216 25.05 -3.04 8.90
N CYS A 217 23.89 -3.53 9.30
CA CYS A 217 22.67 -2.78 9.38
C CYS A 217 22.63 -1.78 10.55
N SER A 218 21.83 -0.75 10.40
CA SER A 218 21.41 0.10 11.52
C SER A 218 20.51 -0.70 12.48
N LYS A 219 20.56 -0.34 13.76
CA LYS A 219 19.63 -0.84 14.79
C LYS A 219 18.14 -0.51 14.51
N ASP A 220 17.88 0.40 13.58
CA ASP A 220 16.52 0.77 13.15
C ASP A 220 15.98 -0.24 12.12
N SER A 221 16.74 -1.27 11.72
CA SER A 221 16.28 -2.31 10.81
C SER A 221 15.22 -3.18 11.45
N ILE A 222 14.17 -3.52 10.68
CA ILE A 222 13.01 -4.29 11.15
C ILE A 222 12.90 -5.57 10.29
N TRP A 223 12.98 -6.71 10.96
CA TRP A 223 12.91 -8.04 10.38
C TRP A 223 11.57 -8.69 10.73
N PHE A 224 10.64 -8.71 9.81
CA PHE A 224 9.23 -9.06 10.05
C PHE A 224 9.02 -10.38 10.80
N HIS A 225 9.79 -11.42 10.46
CA HIS A 225 9.66 -12.74 11.11
C HIS A 225 10.43 -12.86 12.44
N LYS A 226 11.38 -11.97 12.69
CA LYS A 226 12.15 -11.95 13.95
C LYS A 226 11.55 -11.00 14.99
N GLU A 227 11.10 -9.83 14.53
CA GLU A 227 10.69 -8.75 15.41
C GLU A 227 9.31 -8.21 14.98
N ARG A 228 8.30 -8.46 15.79
CA ARG A 228 6.95 -7.90 15.56
C ARG A 228 6.84 -6.49 16.14
N ILE A 229 7.68 -5.59 15.65
CA ILE A 229 7.65 -4.18 16.07
C ILE A 229 6.71 -3.41 15.14
N PRO A 230 5.86 -2.52 15.64
CA PRO A 230 5.08 -1.63 14.80
C PRO A 230 5.98 -0.80 13.89
N LEU A 231 5.80 -0.91 12.59
CA LEU A 231 6.56 -0.18 11.60
C LEU A 231 6.11 1.28 11.54
N ASP A 232 7.04 2.20 11.83
CA ASP A 232 6.85 3.64 11.67
C ASP A 232 7.83 4.16 10.59
N LEU A 233 7.40 4.06 9.33
CA LEU A 233 8.22 4.51 8.21
C LEU A 233 8.49 6.02 8.25
N GLU A 234 7.62 6.83 8.83
CA GLU A 234 7.81 8.28 8.90
C GLU A 234 9.07 8.63 9.69
N LYS A 235 9.30 7.92 10.81
CA LYS A 235 10.54 8.08 11.58
C LYS A 235 11.78 7.62 10.82
N ILE A 236 11.66 6.56 10.00
CA ILE A 236 12.78 6.06 9.22
C ILE A 236 13.08 7.01 8.05
N PHE A 237 12.05 7.49 7.35
CA PHE A 237 12.22 8.45 6.26
C PHE A 237 13.01 9.70 6.70
N ASN A 238 12.74 10.21 7.90
CA ASN A 238 13.45 11.36 8.45
C ASN A 238 14.94 11.11 8.76
N LYS A 239 15.40 9.86 8.70
CA LYS A 239 16.79 9.48 9.01
C LYS A 239 17.61 9.14 7.78
N VAL A 240 16.99 8.84 6.66
CA VAL A 240 17.66 8.30 5.46
C VAL A 240 17.73 9.34 4.35
N SER A 241 18.69 9.17 3.45
CA SER A 241 18.87 10.03 2.28
C SER A 241 18.45 9.37 0.98
N LEU A 242 18.26 8.05 0.98
CA LEU A 242 18.00 7.25 -0.22
C LEU A 242 17.12 6.05 0.14
N ILE A 243 16.21 5.70 -0.75
CA ILE A 243 15.30 4.56 -0.58
C ILE A 243 15.45 3.60 -1.74
N PHE A 244 15.56 2.32 -1.40
CA PHE A 244 15.44 1.19 -2.31
C PHE A 244 14.20 0.38 -1.96
N VAL A 245 13.42 -0.02 -2.95
CA VAL A 245 12.17 -0.78 -2.72
C VAL A 245 12.01 -1.86 -3.78
N THR A 246 11.69 -3.09 -3.37
CA THR A 246 11.39 -4.17 -4.31
C THR A 246 10.08 -3.94 -5.04
N GLU A 247 10.04 -4.22 -6.36
CA GLU A 247 8.98 -3.74 -7.27
C GLU A 247 7.62 -4.41 -7.11
N GLU A 248 7.50 -5.54 -6.46
CA GLU A 248 6.23 -6.27 -6.37
C GLU A 248 5.15 -5.56 -5.53
N SER A 249 5.50 -4.53 -4.79
CA SER A 249 4.58 -3.83 -3.89
C SER A 249 4.28 -2.40 -4.32
N ALA A 250 3.14 -2.23 -5.00
CA ALA A 250 2.62 -0.91 -5.38
C ALA A 250 2.50 0.06 -4.19
N THR A 251 2.13 -0.46 -3.02
CA THR A 251 2.00 0.37 -1.81
C THR A 251 3.34 0.83 -1.29
N MET A 252 4.33 -0.07 -1.20
CA MET A 252 5.67 0.30 -0.72
C MET A 252 6.33 1.30 -1.68
N ALA A 253 6.19 1.10 -3.00
CA ALA A 253 6.69 2.04 -3.99
C ALA A 253 6.00 3.42 -3.86
N ALA A 254 4.68 3.45 -3.71
CA ALA A 254 3.94 4.69 -3.50
C ALA A 254 4.35 5.42 -2.20
N GLU A 255 4.51 4.69 -1.11
CA GLU A 255 4.96 5.23 0.18
C GLU A 255 6.39 5.81 0.07
N ALA A 256 7.30 5.09 -0.60
CA ALA A 256 8.67 5.55 -0.84
C ALA A 256 8.69 6.85 -1.66
N ILE A 257 7.98 6.89 -2.79
CA ILE A 257 7.89 8.09 -3.64
C ILE A 257 7.26 9.26 -2.87
N SER A 258 6.21 9.00 -2.09
CA SER A 258 5.51 10.05 -1.33
C SER A 258 6.37 10.66 -0.22
N SER A 259 7.44 9.99 0.20
CA SER A 259 8.40 10.57 1.15
C SER A 259 9.15 11.77 0.57
N GLY A 260 9.20 11.93 -0.76
CA GLY A 260 9.96 12.95 -1.45
C GLY A 260 11.46 12.67 -1.52
N LEU A 261 11.92 11.54 -0.98
CA LEU A 261 13.33 11.13 -1.03
C LEU A 261 13.68 10.47 -2.37
N PRO A 262 14.93 10.56 -2.83
CA PRO A 262 15.41 9.81 -3.97
C PRO A 262 15.11 8.33 -3.79
N THR A 263 14.38 7.76 -4.75
CA THR A 263 13.86 6.39 -4.66
C THR A 263 14.32 5.59 -5.86
N SER A 264 14.88 4.40 -5.61
CA SER A 264 15.15 3.39 -6.63
C SER A 264 14.32 2.15 -6.38
N THR A 265 13.75 1.58 -7.44
CA THR A 265 13.06 0.29 -7.35
C THR A 265 13.96 -0.82 -7.84
N LEU A 266 13.82 -1.99 -7.21
CA LEU A 266 14.69 -3.14 -7.40
C LEU A 266 13.89 -4.31 -7.97
N TYR A 267 14.37 -4.93 -9.05
CA TYR A 267 13.70 -6.06 -9.68
C TYR A 267 14.65 -7.19 -10.06
N PRO A 268 14.17 -8.47 -9.99
CA PRO A 268 14.91 -9.64 -10.43
C PRO A 268 14.79 -9.82 -11.94
N ASP A 269 15.63 -10.69 -12.51
CA ASP A 269 15.45 -11.15 -13.88
C ASP A 269 14.16 -11.96 -14.05
N GLY A 270 13.61 -11.99 -15.26
CA GLY A 270 12.49 -12.86 -15.60
C GLY A 270 11.12 -12.47 -15.00
N HIS A 271 10.99 -11.28 -14.43
CA HIS A 271 9.72 -10.79 -13.91
C HIS A 271 8.66 -10.64 -15.01
N ASN A 272 7.39 -10.86 -14.65
CA ASN A 272 6.28 -10.72 -15.58
C ASN A 272 5.91 -9.24 -15.80
N GLN A 273 6.25 -8.71 -16.97
CA GLN A 273 5.97 -7.33 -17.37
C GLN A 273 4.49 -7.08 -17.78
N LYS A 274 3.64 -8.10 -17.81
CA LYS A 274 2.25 -8.00 -18.27
C LYS A 274 1.27 -7.80 -17.10
N ASN A 275 1.51 -6.81 -16.26
CA ASN A 275 0.57 -6.47 -15.19
C ASN A 275 0.35 -4.95 -15.09
N GLU A 276 -0.83 -4.57 -14.61
CA GLU A 276 -1.23 -3.16 -14.48
C GLU A 276 -0.23 -2.34 -13.60
N PHE A 277 0.44 -2.99 -12.67
CA PHE A 277 1.40 -2.32 -11.80
C PHE A 277 2.73 -2.02 -12.51
N TYR A 278 3.15 -2.86 -13.44
CA TYR A 278 4.34 -2.61 -14.25
C TYR A 278 4.18 -1.31 -15.06
N ASP A 279 3.01 -1.06 -15.64
CA ASP A 279 2.71 0.17 -16.37
C ASP A 279 2.85 1.42 -15.46
N HIS A 280 2.47 1.29 -14.19
CA HIS A 280 2.69 2.37 -13.21
C HIS A 280 4.17 2.61 -12.93
N LEU A 281 4.98 1.56 -12.80
CA LEU A 281 6.43 1.70 -12.58
C LEU A 281 7.11 2.39 -13.75
N ILE A 282 6.78 2.01 -14.98
CA ILE A 282 7.27 2.69 -16.19
C ILE A 282 6.85 4.16 -16.21
N LYS A 283 5.60 4.45 -15.84
CA LYS A 283 5.13 5.84 -15.73
C LYS A 283 5.94 6.62 -14.67
N TYR A 284 6.21 6.03 -13.50
CA TYR A 284 6.98 6.70 -12.45
C TYR A 284 8.43 6.95 -12.88
N GLU A 285 9.04 6.00 -13.59
CA GLU A 285 10.39 6.15 -14.13
C GLU A 285 10.46 7.27 -15.19
N ASN A 286 9.52 7.30 -16.15
CA ASN A 286 9.40 8.35 -17.15
C ASN A 286 9.19 9.74 -16.53
N MET A 287 8.49 9.82 -15.40
CA MET A 287 8.30 11.05 -14.64
C MET A 287 9.47 11.37 -13.69
N ARG A 288 10.51 10.55 -13.68
CA ARG A 288 11.69 10.66 -12.79
C ARG A 288 11.37 10.63 -11.31
N TYR A 289 10.30 9.96 -10.93
CA TYR A 289 9.97 9.71 -9.52
C TYR A 289 10.77 8.56 -8.94
N ILE A 290 11.20 7.62 -9.79
CA ILE A 290 12.05 6.49 -9.44
C ILE A 290 13.13 6.27 -10.49
N LYS A 291 14.19 5.56 -10.08
CA LYS A 291 15.12 4.86 -10.97
C LYS A 291 14.89 3.37 -10.79
N ARG A 292 14.73 2.62 -11.89
CA ARG A 292 14.59 1.17 -11.83
C ARG A 292 15.96 0.52 -11.99
N LEU A 293 16.30 -0.39 -11.09
CA LEU A 293 17.58 -1.09 -11.05
C LEU A 293 17.34 -2.60 -11.05
N ASN A 294 18.03 -3.32 -11.92
CA ASN A 294 18.10 -4.78 -11.83
C ASN A 294 18.98 -5.17 -10.64
N PHE A 295 18.75 -6.34 -10.02
CA PHE A 295 19.62 -6.82 -8.96
C PHE A 295 21.07 -7.06 -9.41
N LYS A 296 21.33 -7.10 -10.74
CA LYS A 296 22.67 -7.20 -11.32
C LYS A 296 23.39 -5.87 -11.47
N ASP A 297 22.68 -4.74 -11.39
CA ASP A 297 23.23 -3.39 -11.49
C ASP A 297 23.88 -2.98 -10.16
#